data_6b3da72e64a150b4bd7ea74950698dda
#
_entry.id   6b3da72e64a150b4bd7ea74950698dda
#
_cell.length_a   1.000
_cell.length_b   1.000
_cell.length_c   1.000
_cell.angle_alpha   90.00
_cell.angle_beta   90.00
_cell.angle_gamma   90.00
#
_symmetry.space_group_name_H-M   'P 1'
#
loop_
_entity.id
_entity.type
_entity.pdbx_description
1 polymer ?
#
loop_
_entity_poly.entity_id
_entity_poly.type
_entity_poly.pdbx_seq_one_letter_code
_entity_poly.pdbx_strand_id
1 'polypeptide(L)'
;MHCENIYPFFSSEVKLRVYRRKPYLTQYSNKDYPNIEFIDLPSTRIKGFEAVLHTFLCVMHILFHRKPQAVHVHNIGPGMFTPLLRLMGLKVVMTYHSANYEHAKWGRLARTLLRLCESISLRCSHRIIFVNKFQMQKYSTRVQKKSTYIANGIHRVTRTPDTQFLEKHGIASGEYLLGVGRLTPEKGFEYLVQAASALPQVKQVVIAGNSDHDTTYYEQLKDLDTAHKVIFTGYTTGEDLRQLYSHARMFVLSSVVEGFPLVMLEAMSYGLPLVVSDIPASHLVELPHDRYFECRNAQSLAQVLEKHLADDAPSYQYRLDDYHWPLIAQRTEAVFNQ
;
A
#
# COMPACT_ATOMS: atom_id res chain seq x y z
N MET A 1 1.92 6.13 6.38
CA MET A 1 1.34 6.40 5.03
C MET A 1 -0.19 6.55 5.05
N HIS A 2 -1.06 5.50 5.28
CA HIS A 2 -2.54 5.69 5.24
C HIS A 2 -3.04 6.70 6.30
N CYS A 3 -2.63 6.57 7.56
CA CYS A 3 -3.05 7.49 8.63
C CYS A 3 -2.59 8.93 8.41
N GLU A 4 -1.38 9.12 7.89
CA GLU A 4 -0.80 10.44 7.58
C GLU A 4 -1.55 11.15 6.46
N ASN A 5 -2.18 10.38 5.57
CA ASN A 5 -2.90 10.91 4.43
C ASN A 5 -4.40 11.08 4.68
N ILE A 6 -4.97 10.45 5.70
CA ILE A 6 -6.41 10.50 5.95
C ILE A 6 -6.78 11.44 7.11
N TYR A 7 -6.07 11.35 8.24
CA TYR A 7 -6.45 12.09 9.45
C TYR A 7 -6.34 13.61 9.35
N PRO A 8 -5.39 14.19 8.59
CA PRO A 8 -5.35 15.64 8.38
C PRO A 8 -6.59 16.23 7.72
N PHE A 9 -7.39 15.40 7.03
CA PHE A 9 -8.61 15.80 6.34
C PHE A 9 -9.89 15.49 7.12
N PHE A 10 -9.81 14.98 8.35
CA PHE A 10 -10.98 14.87 9.21
C PHE A 10 -11.47 16.26 9.60
N SER A 11 -12.77 16.39 9.87
CA SER A 11 -13.36 17.67 10.24
C SER A 11 -12.69 18.25 11.48
N SER A 12 -12.62 19.59 11.58
CA SER A 12 -12.02 20.30 12.71
C SER A 12 -12.75 20.06 14.04
N GLU A 13 -13.98 19.58 14.00
CA GLU A 13 -14.77 19.20 15.17
C GLU A 13 -14.29 17.89 15.80
N VAL A 14 -13.63 17.02 15.01
CA VAL A 14 -13.10 15.75 15.48
C VAL A 14 -11.71 15.94 16.06
N LYS A 15 -11.60 15.76 17.38
CA LYS A 15 -10.30 15.73 18.06
C LYS A 15 -9.71 14.34 17.99
N LEU A 16 -8.58 14.21 17.33
CA LEU A 16 -7.89 12.96 17.12
C LEU A 16 -6.73 12.80 18.09
N ARG A 17 -6.55 11.59 18.60
CA ARG A 17 -5.33 11.18 19.31
C ARG A 17 -4.67 10.06 18.53
N VAL A 18 -3.49 10.33 18.00
CA VAL A 18 -2.74 9.38 17.15
C VAL A 18 -1.55 8.83 17.92
N TYR A 19 -1.54 7.52 18.13
CA TYR A 19 -0.43 6.83 18.80
C TYR A 19 0.67 6.49 17.80
N ARG A 20 1.91 6.96 18.09
CA ARG A 20 3.08 6.74 17.25
C ARG A 20 4.12 5.88 17.96
N ARG A 21 4.93 5.15 17.19
CA ARG A 21 6.00 4.29 17.70
C ARG A 21 7.31 5.05 17.75
N LYS A 22 7.82 5.37 18.93
CA LYS A 22 9.09 6.13 19.12
C LYS A 22 10.24 5.65 18.24
N PRO A 23 10.55 4.34 18.11
CA PRO A 23 11.69 3.88 17.32
C PRO A 23 11.61 4.16 15.82
N TYR A 24 10.45 4.56 15.31
CA TYR A 24 10.19 4.83 13.88
C TYR A 24 9.95 6.31 13.58
N LEU A 25 10.07 7.18 14.58
CA LEU A 25 9.95 8.62 14.37
C LEU A 25 11.21 9.16 13.68
N THR A 26 11.02 10.05 12.72
CA THR A 26 12.06 10.79 12.02
C THR A 26 11.89 12.29 12.24
N GLN A 27 12.85 13.09 11.80
CA GLN A 27 12.73 14.56 11.81
C GLN A 27 11.51 15.08 11.04
N TYR A 28 10.98 14.31 10.10
CA TYR A 28 9.77 14.65 9.32
C TYR A 28 8.47 14.27 10.02
N SER A 29 8.55 13.63 11.19
CA SER A 29 7.36 13.22 11.98
C SER A 29 6.74 14.37 12.80
N ASN A 30 7.36 15.54 12.83
CA ASN A 30 6.93 16.69 13.62
C ASN A 30 6.06 17.67 12.80
N LYS A 31 5.02 17.14 12.15
CA LYS A 31 3.99 17.98 11.52
C LYS A 31 2.92 18.30 12.55
N ASP A 32 2.61 19.58 12.72
CA ASP A 32 1.54 20.03 13.57
C ASP A 32 0.21 20.08 12.81
N TYR A 33 -0.81 19.48 13.42
CA TYR A 33 -2.18 19.53 12.94
C TYR A 33 -3.09 19.99 14.08
N PRO A 34 -3.93 21.01 13.89
CA PRO A 34 -4.69 21.64 14.98
C PRO A 34 -5.65 20.70 15.72
N ASN A 35 -6.11 19.64 15.04
CA ASN A 35 -7.07 18.67 15.56
C ASN A 35 -6.42 17.33 15.95
N ILE A 36 -5.09 17.19 15.85
CA ILE A 36 -4.37 15.92 16.10
C ILE A 36 -3.40 16.07 17.27
N GLU A 37 -3.65 15.32 18.34
CA GLU A 37 -2.71 15.10 19.45
C GLU A 37 -1.88 13.84 19.17
N PHE A 38 -0.56 13.95 19.12
CA PHE A 38 0.33 12.81 18.96
C PHE A 38 0.80 12.27 20.30
N ILE A 39 0.62 10.96 20.51
CA ILE A 39 1.12 10.24 21.68
C ILE A 39 2.23 9.28 21.25
N ASP A 40 3.45 9.56 21.67
CA ASP A 40 4.63 8.79 21.32
C ASP A 40 4.91 7.73 22.37
N LEU A 41 4.61 6.47 22.06
CA LEU A 41 4.80 5.35 22.97
C LEU A 41 6.03 4.48 22.57
N PRO A 42 6.66 3.82 23.56
CA PRO A 42 7.71 2.86 23.28
C PRO A 42 7.24 1.73 22.35
N SER A 43 8.17 1.14 21.64
CA SER A 43 7.97 -0.07 20.85
C SER A 43 9.30 -0.81 20.73
N THR A 44 9.27 -2.03 20.21
CA THR A 44 10.46 -2.83 19.91
C THR A 44 10.68 -2.85 18.39
N ARG A 45 11.88 -3.24 17.96
CA ARG A 45 12.18 -3.55 16.54
C ARG A 45 12.14 -5.05 16.25
N ILE A 46 11.73 -5.88 17.23
CA ILE A 46 11.61 -7.33 17.04
C ILE A 46 10.43 -7.59 16.10
N LYS A 47 10.73 -8.24 14.96
CA LYS A 47 9.76 -8.55 13.90
C LYS A 47 8.53 -9.29 14.46
N GLY A 48 7.35 -8.73 14.20
CA GLY A 48 6.07 -9.30 14.62
C GLY A 48 5.63 -8.93 16.05
N PHE A 49 6.56 -8.65 16.95
CA PHE A 49 6.23 -8.26 18.34
C PHE A 49 6.01 -6.76 18.50
N GLU A 50 6.58 -5.95 17.63
CA GLU A 50 6.47 -4.48 17.62
C GLU A 50 5.03 -3.97 17.64
N ALA A 51 4.16 -4.56 16.79
CA ALA A 51 2.75 -4.17 16.70
C ALA A 51 1.98 -4.57 17.95
N VAL A 52 2.24 -5.75 18.49
CA VAL A 52 1.57 -6.29 19.69
C VAL A 52 1.91 -5.44 20.90
N LEU A 53 3.21 -5.22 21.17
CA LEU A 53 3.66 -4.43 22.32
C LEU A 53 3.12 -2.99 22.23
N HIS A 54 3.27 -2.34 21.09
CA HIS A 54 2.81 -0.97 20.93
C HIS A 54 1.30 -0.86 21.13
N THR A 55 0.50 -1.75 20.52
CA THR A 55 -0.96 -1.70 20.67
C THR A 55 -1.38 -1.99 22.12
N PHE A 56 -0.71 -2.91 22.81
CA PHE A 56 -0.94 -3.13 24.23
C PHE A 56 -0.72 -1.84 25.04
N LEU A 57 0.40 -1.14 24.81
CA LEU A 57 0.70 0.13 25.49
C LEU A 57 -0.32 1.23 25.15
N CYS A 58 -0.82 1.27 23.90
CA CYS A 58 -1.91 2.18 23.52
C CYS A 58 -3.18 1.90 24.33
N VAL A 59 -3.57 0.63 24.47
CA VAL A 59 -4.75 0.24 25.26
C VAL A 59 -4.57 0.59 26.73
N MET A 60 -3.39 0.34 27.30
CA MET A 60 -3.09 0.75 28.67
C MET A 60 -3.15 2.29 28.85
N HIS A 61 -2.60 3.02 27.90
CA HIS A 61 -2.70 4.49 27.94
C HIS A 61 -4.16 4.97 27.90
N ILE A 62 -5.02 4.37 27.05
CA ILE A 62 -6.45 4.68 27.00
C ILE A 62 -7.15 4.35 28.33
N LEU A 63 -6.76 3.24 28.96
CA LEU A 63 -7.37 2.79 30.23
C LEU A 63 -7.13 3.79 31.38
N PHE A 64 -5.92 4.37 31.46
CA PHE A 64 -5.50 5.24 32.54
C PHE A 64 -5.66 6.75 32.26
N HIS A 65 -6.11 7.11 31.07
CA HIS A 65 -6.33 8.51 30.67
C HIS A 65 -7.78 8.75 30.22
N ARG A 66 -8.07 9.97 29.76
CA ARG A 66 -9.41 10.32 29.24
C ARG A 66 -9.78 9.39 28.07
N LYS A 67 -10.83 8.62 28.25
CA LYS A 67 -11.35 7.69 27.23
C LYS A 67 -11.90 8.44 26.02
N PRO A 68 -11.54 8.02 24.79
CA PRO A 68 -12.15 8.55 23.57
C PRO A 68 -13.57 7.99 23.40
N GLN A 69 -14.37 8.62 22.55
CA GLN A 69 -15.69 8.08 22.15
C GLN A 69 -15.56 6.84 21.26
N ALA A 70 -14.55 6.84 20.40
CA ALA A 70 -14.28 5.74 19.49
C ALA A 70 -12.78 5.52 19.31
N VAL A 71 -12.43 4.30 18.88
CA VAL A 71 -11.05 3.91 18.54
C VAL A 71 -11.01 3.40 17.11
N HIS A 72 -10.09 3.94 16.31
CA HIS A 72 -9.79 3.45 14.97
C HIS A 72 -8.61 2.49 15.02
N VAL A 73 -8.83 1.24 14.66
CA VAL A 73 -7.80 0.20 14.65
C VAL A 73 -7.42 -0.14 13.23
N HIS A 74 -6.14 -0.10 12.90
CA HIS A 74 -5.65 -0.44 11.57
C HIS A 74 -5.05 -1.83 11.54
N ASN A 75 -5.60 -2.67 10.66
CA ASN A 75 -5.17 -4.02 10.35
C ASN A 75 -5.39 -5.06 11.47
N ILE A 76 -5.21 -6.34 11.11
CA ILE A 76 -5.57 -7.52 11.92
C ILE A 76 -4.69 -7.72 13.15
N GLY A 77 -3.39 -7.36 13.09
CA GLY A 77 -2.48 -7.50 14.24
C GLY A 77 -2.95 -6.66 15.45
N PRO A 78 -3.01 -5.35 15.35
CA PRO A 78 -3.60 -4.48 16.37
C PRO A 78 -5.05 -4.85 16.71
N GLY A 79 -5.80 -5.36 15.74
CA GLY A 79 -7.18 -5.77 15.91
C GLY A 79 -7.42 -6.86 16.97
N MET A 80 -6.39 -7.64 17.35
CA MET A 80 -6.51 -8.62 18.43
C MET A 80 -6.93 -8.00 19.77
N PHE A 81 -6.73 -6.70 19.97
CA PHE A 81 -7.12 -5.98 21.19
C PHE A 81 -8.55 -5.42 21.16
N THR A 82 -9.29 -5.63 20.09
CA THR A 82 -10.68 -5.15 19.95
C THR A 82 -11.63 -5.65 21.05
N PRO A 83 -11.52 -6.90 21.57
CA PRO A 83 -12.35 -7.34 22.71
C PRO A 83 -12.13 -6.48 23.95
N LEU A 84 -10.87 -6.16 24.26
CA LEU A 84 -10.52 -5.37 25.43
C LEU A 84 -11.04 -3.93 25.30
N LEU A 85 -10.88 -3.31 24.13
CA LEU A 85 -11.42 -1.99 23.85
C LEU A 85 -12.96 -1.97 24.00
N ARG A 86 -13.65 -3.02 23.58
CA ARG A 86 -15.11 -3.14 23.78
C ARG A 86 -15.50 -3.29 25.24
N LEU A 87 -14.76 -4.10 26.01
CA LEU A 87 -15.00 -4.25 27.46
C LEU A 87 -14.80 -2.91 28.19
N MET A 88 -13.95 -2.02 27.68
CA MET A 88 -13.80 -0.65 28.16
C MET A 88 -14.97 0.28 27.78
N GLY A 89 -15.97 -0.21 27.05
CA GLY A 89 -17.13 0.56 26.59
C GLY A 89 -16.87 1.43 25.35
N LEU A 90 -15.78 1.19 24.62
CA LEU A 90 -15.39 2.03 23.48
C LEU A 90 -16.03 1.52 22.18
N LYS A 91 -16.43 2.44 21.31
CA LYS A 91 -16.79 2.11 19.93
C LYS A 91 -15.51 1.81 19.14
N VAL A 92 -15.47 0.63 18.49
CA VAL A 92 -14.31 0.20 17.72
C VAL A 92 -14.64 0.17 16.24
N VAL A 93 -13.95 0.97 15.45
CA VAL A 93 -13.92 0.95 13.98
C VAL A 93 -12.59 0.35 13.55
N MET A 94 -12.62 -0.61 12.63
CA MET A 94 -11.41 -1.25 12.12
C MET A 94 -11.26 -1.01 10.62
N THR A 95 -10.07 -0.58 10.18
CA THR A 95 -9.72 -0.62 8.75
C THR A 95 -8.90 -1.86 8.45
N TYR A 96 -9.44 -2.68 7.57
CA TYR A 96 -8.83 -3.90 7.07
C TYR A 96 -8.06 -3.60 5.79
N HIS A 97 -6.72 -3.61 5.85
CA HIS A 97 -5.86 -3.28 4.71
C HIS A 97 -5.52 -4.50 3.85
N SER A 98 -5.21 -5.64 4.47
CA SER A 98 -4.84 -6.87 3.78
C SER A 98 -4.87 -8.07 4.72
N ALA A 99 -4.96 -9.27 4.13
CA ALA A 99 -4.78 -10.53 4.82
C ALA A 99 -3.28 -10.80 5.07
N ASN A 100 -2.70 -10.17 6.08
CA ASN A 100 -1.26 -10.19 6.34
C ASN A 100 -0.65 -11.59 6.41
N TYR A 101 -1.44 -12.62 6.74
CA TYR A 101 -0.98 -14.01 6.78
C TYR A 101 -0.73 -14.62 5.39
N GLU A 102 -1.16 -13.97 4.31
CA GLU A 102 -0.88 -14.38 2.93
C GLU A 102 0.56 -14.05 2.49
N HIS A 103 1.24 -13.14 3.22
CA HIS A 103 2.64 -12.81 2.93
C HIS A 103 3.58 -13.99 3.21
N ALA A 104 4.53 -14.23 2.29
CA ALA A 104 5.48 -15.34 2.35
C ALA A 104 6.35 -15.36 3.63
N LYS A 105 6.60 -14.20 4.22
CA LYS A 105 7.44 -14.01 5.42
C LYS A 105 6.94 -14.70 6.70
N TRP A 106 5.71 -15.19 6.72
CA TRP A 106 5.11 -15.79 7.91
C TRP A 106 5.15 -17.31 7.87
N GLY A 107 5.74 -17.93 8.90
CA GLY A 107 5.67 -19.36 9.13
C GLY A 107 4.25 -19.85 9.50
N ARG A 108 4.04 -21.16 9.52
CA ARG A 108 2.73 -21.77 9.77
C ARG A 108 2.07 -21.30 11.06
N LEU A 109 2.81 -21.27 12.18
CA LEU A 109 2.30 -20.84 13.48
C LEU A 109 1.86 -19.37 13.46
N ALA A 110 2.69 -18.48 12.90
CA ALA A 110 2.36 -17.06 12.78
C ALA A 110 1.13 -16.82 11.90
N ARG A 111 0.97 -17.57 10.80
CA ARG A 111 -0.22 -17.51 9.96
C ARG A 111 -1.49 -17.92 10.71
N THR A 112 -1.43 -18.99 11.53
CA THR A 112 -2.56 -19.43 12.35
C THR A 112 -2.94 -18.37 13.38
N LEU A 113 -1.94 -17.79 14.06
CA LEU A 113 -2.16 -16.70 15.01
C LEU A 113 -2.78 -15.47 14.35
N LEU A 114 -2.28 -15.07 13.18
CA LEU A 114 -2.83 -13.92 12.43
C LEU A 114 -4.27 -14.17 11.97
N ARG A 115 -4.62 -15.38 11.58
CA ARG A 115 -6.02 -15.74 11.26
C ARG A 115 -6.93 -15.68 12.50
N LEU A 116 -6.42 -16.09 13.66
CA LEU A 116 -7.15 -15.93 14.92
C LEU A 116 -7.35 -14.45 15.25
N CYS A 117 -6.30 -13.62 15.15
CA CYS A 117 -6.38 -12.17 15.33
C CYS A 117 -7.40 -11.54 14.38
N GLU A 118 -7.43 -11.95 13.11
CA GLU A 118 -8.43 -11.51 12.14
C GLU A 118 -9.84 -11.88 12.58
N SER A 119 -10.07 -13.14 12.93
CA SER A 119 -11.39 -13.62 13.38
C SER A 119 -11.90 -12.82 14.59
N ILE A 120 -11.05 -12.58 15.57
CA ILE A 120 -11.35 -11.77 16.76
C ILE A 120 -11.66 -10.33 16.35
N SER A 121 -10.80 -9.72 15.55
CA SER A 121 -10.93 -8.34 15.09
C SER A 121 -12.24 -8.13 14.34
N LEU A 122 -12.52 -8.99 13.37
CA LEU A 122 -13.73 -8.90 12.56
C LEU A 122 -15.01 -9.15 13.38
N ARG A 123 -14.97 -10.06 14.36
CA ARG A 123 -16.15 -10.31 15.23
C ARG A 123 -16.40 -9.16 16.20
N CYS A 124 -15.33 -8.63 16.79
CA CYS A 124 -15.43 -7.69 17.91
C CYS A 124 -15.48 -6.21 17.48
N SER A 125 -15.14 -5.86 16.24
CA SER A 125 -15.32 -4.49 15.75
C SER A 125 -16.81 -4.16 15.58
N HIS A 126 -17.19 -2.91 15.87
CA HIS A 126 -18.55 -2.40 15.66
C HIS A 126 -18.79 -2.11 14.18
N ARG A 127 -17.83 -1.48 13.53
CA ARG A 127 -17.81 -1.22 12.10
C ARG A 127 -16.46 -1.63 11.50
N ILE A 128 -16.46 -2.02 10.25
CA ILE A 128 -15.26 -2.45 9.53
C ILE A 128 -15.21 -1.69 8.20
N ILE A 129 -14.05 -1.12 7.91
CA ILE A 129 -13.75 -0.51 6.62
C ILE A 129 -12.82 -1.49 5.88
N PHE A 130 -13.25 -1.94 4.71
CA PHE A 130 -12.38 -2.70 3.81
C PHE A 130 -11.87 -1.80 2.70
N VAL A 131 -10.56 -1.80 2.49
CA VAL A 131 -9.96 -1.07 1.35
C VAL A 131 -10.04 -1.87 0.04
N ASN A 132 -10.47 -3.12 0.11
CA ASN A 132 -10.63 -4.02 -1.02
C ASN A 132 -12.03 -4.68 -0.98
N LYS A 133 -12.87 -4.38 -1.98
CA LYS A 133 -14.25 -4.91 -2.08
C LYS A 133 -14.27 -6.44 -2.25
N PHE A 134 -13.32 -7.00 -2.98
CA PHE A 134 -13.24 -8.46 -3.20
C PHE A 134 -12.82 -9.19 -1.93
N GLN A 135 -11.98 -8.56 -1.11
CA GLN A 135 -11.64 -9.11 0.21
C GLN A 135 -12.86 -9.09 1.14
N MET A 136 -13.63 -8.01 1.14
CA MET A 136 -14.87 -7.92 1.94
C MET A 136 -15.86 -9.03 1.58
N GLN A 137 -16.02 -9.34 0.31
CA GLN A 137 -16.95 -10.35 -0.19
C GLN A 137 -16.61 -11.78 0.24
N LYS A 138 -15.36 -12.05 0.64
CA LYS A 138 -14.93 -13.39 1.14
C LYS A 138 -15.49 -13.72 2.53
N TYR A 139 -15.99 -12.74 3.27
CA TYR A 139 -16.46 -12.94 4.65
C TYR A 139 -17.95 -13.22 4.73
N SER A 140 -18.38 -13.74 5.88
CA SER A 140 -19.78 -14.06 6.15
C SER A 140 -20.69 -12.83 6.08
N THR A 141 -21.97 -13.03 5.77
CA THR A 141 -23.00 -11.98 5.74
C THR A 141 -23.02 -11.14 7.04
N ARG A 142 -22.75 -11.76 8.19
CA ARG A 142 -22.67 -11.04 9.48
C ARG A 142 -21.54 -10.00 9.50
N VAL A 143 -20.38 -10.32 8.92
CA VAL A 143 -19.25 -9.39 8.81
C VAL A 143 -19.60 -8.32 7.77
N GLN A 144 -20.10 -8.72 6.60
CA GLN A 144 -20.45 -7.79 5.52
C GLN A 144 -21.48 -6.72 5.96
N LYS A 145 -22.50 -7.09 6.74
CA LYS A 145 -23.55 -6.16 7.24
C LYS A 145 -23.01 -5.00 8.07
N LYS A 146 -21.83 -5.14 8.69
CA LYS A 146 -21.18 -4.08 9.46
C LYS A 146 -19.93 -3.52 8.76
N SER A 147 -19.75 -3.85 7.49
CA SER A 147 -18.60 -3.47 6.69
C SER A 147 -18.98 -2.46 5.64
N THR A 148 -18.05 -1.52 5.38
CA THR A 148 -18.14 -0.54 4.31
C THR A 148 -16.89 -0.62 3.47
N TYR A 149 -17.03 -0.65 2.14
CA TYR A 149 -15.89 -0.51 1.24
C TYR A 149 -15.53 0.97 1.11
N ILE A 150 -14.30 1.31 1.46
CA ILE A 150 -13.71 2.63 1.26
C ILE A 150 -12.31 2.40 0.69
N ALA A 151 -12.10 2.80 -0.56
CA ALA A 151 -10.81 2.67 -1.22
C ALA A 151 -9.72 3.49 -0.52
N ASN A 152 -8.46 3.22 -0.83
CA ASN A 152 -7.37 4.13 -0.50
C ASN A 152 -7.45 5.39 -1.38
N GLY A 153 -6.86 6.48 -0.90
CA GLY A 153 -6.82 7.74 -1.61
C GLY A 153 -5.49 7.99 -2.31
N ILE A 154 -5.47 9.04 -3.12
CA ILE A 154 -4.30 9.57 -3.81
C ILE A 154 -4.28 11.10 -3.67
N HIS A 155 -3.10 11.70 -3.65
CA HIS A 155 -2.93 13.13 -3.80
C HIS A 155 -2.98 13.51 -5.28
N ARG A 156 -3.51 14.68 -5.59
CA ARG A 156 -3.33 15.25 -6.93
C ARG A 156 -1.85 15.53 -7.14
N VAL A 157 -1.34 15.10 -8.26
CA VAL A 157 0.07 15.27 -8.61
C VAL A 157 0.19 16.10 -9.88
N THR A 158 1.35 16.73 -10.04
CA THR A 158 1.75 17.41 -11.27
C THR A 158 3.06 16.79 -11.71
N ARG A 159 3.19 16.44 -12.98
CA ARG A 159 4.45 15.98 -13.55
C ARG A 159 5.52 17.07 -13.37
N THR A 160 6.75 16.64 -13.16
CA THR A 160 7.92 17.54 -13.13
C THR A 160 8.72 17.39 -14.42
N PRO A 161 9.28 18.48 -14.97
CA PRO A 161 10.23 18.42 -16.06
C PRO A 161 11.64 18.04 -15.59
N ASP A 162 11.90 18.04 -14.28
CA ASP A 162 13.23 17.78 -13.72
C ASP A 162 13.67 16.34 -13.96
N THR A 163 14.96 16.17 -14.30
CA THR A 163 15.60 14.88 -14.64
C THR A 163 16.84 14.58 -13.83
N GLN A 164 17.21 15.42 -12.87
CA GLN A 164 18.48 15.31 -12.13
C GLN A 164 18.66 13.94 -11.45
N PHE A 165 17.58 13.37 -10.90
CA PHE A 165 17.62 12.04 -10.30
C PHE A 165 17.84 10.97 -11.37
N LEU A 166 17.20 11.09 -12.53
CA LEU A 166 17.34 10.16 -13.64
C LEU A 166 18.78 10.17 -14.15
N GLU A 167 19.32 11.36 -14.41
CA GLU A 167 20.70 11.56 -14.91
C GLU A 167 21.73 10.95 -13.95
N LYS A 168 21.58 11.19 -12.65
CA LYS A 168 22.44 10.61 -11.60
C LYS A 168 22.46 9.08 -11.62
N HIS A 169 21.38 8.44 -12.05
CA HIS A 169 21.26 6.98 -12.08
C HIS A 169 21.38 6.39 -13.48
N GLY A 170 21.69 7.17 -14.50
CA GLY A 170 21.80 6.73 -15.89
C GLY A 170 20.46 6.25 -16.47
N ILE A 171 19.34 6.83 -16.02
CA ILE A 171 18.00 6.49 -16.47
C ILE A 171 17.60 7.40 -17.63
N ALA A 172 17.26 6.80 -18.76
CA ALA A 172 16.83 7.54 -19.95
C ALA A 172 15.33 7.92 -19.85
N SER A 173 15.06 9.22 -19.86
CA SER A 173 13.68 9.74 -19.79
C SER A 173 12.81 9.20 -20.93
N GLY A 174 11.62 8.69 -20.61
CA GLY A 174 10.67 8.14 -21.58
C GLY A 174 11.00 6.73 -22.10
N GLU A 175 12.10 6.12 -21.67
CA GLU A 175 12.57 4.85 -22.23
C GLU A 175 12.61 3.68 -21.24
N TYR A 176 12.03 3.82 -20.05
CA TYR A 176 12.05 2.77 -19.04
C TYR A 176 10.66 2.32 -18.58
N LEU A 177 10.58 1.06 -18.20
CA LEU A 177 9.46 0.51 -17.45
C LEU A 177 9.70 0.78 -15.96
N LEU A 178 8.66 1.24 -15.26
CA LEU A 178 8.74 1.56 -13.83
C LEU A 178 8.00 0.52 -12.98
N GLY A 179 8.69 -0.06 -12.02
CA GLY A 179 8.11 -0.83 -10.91
C GLY A 179 8.41 -0.13 -9.59
N VAL A 180 7.41 0.01 -8.72
CA VAL A 180 7.58 0.67 -7.41
C VAL A 180 7.04 -0.22 -6.30
N GLY A 181 7.86 -0.49 -5.28
CA GLY A 181 7.44 -1.28 -4.14
C GLY A 181 8.60 -1.88 -3.37
N ARG A 182 8.30 -2.48 -2.21
CA ARG A 182 9.31 -3.21 -1.44
C ARG A 182 9.86 -4.39 -2.25
N LEU A 183 11.14 -4.66 -2.14
CA LEU A 183 11.76 -5.83 -2.77
C LEU A 183 11.42 -7.09 -1.97
N THR A 184 10.25 -7.64 -2.25
CA THR A 184 9.70 -8.83 -1.60
C THR A 184 8.98 -9.72 -2.63
N PRO A 185 8.96 -11.05 -2.44
CA PRO A 185 8.39 -11.98 -3.42
C PRO A 185 6.93 -11.70 -3.79
N GLU A 186 6.13 -11.12 -2.88
CA GLU A 186 4.75 -10.74 -3.18
C GLU A 186 4.62 -9.63 -4.22
N LYS A 187 5.70 -8.87 -4.49
CA LYS A 187 5.73 -7.84 -5.54
C LYS A 187 6.02 -8.38 -6.94
N GLY A 188 6.52 -9.63 -7.04
CA GLY A 188 6.67 -10.34 -8.30
C GLY A 188 7.59 -9.65 -9.31
N PHE A 189 8.60 -8.89 -8.85
CA PHE A 189 9.52 -8.22 -9.75
C PHE A 189 10.33 -9.19 -10.61
N GLU A 190 10.47 -10.45 -10.19
CA GLU A 190 11.09 -11.50 -11.01
C GLU A 190 10.39 -11.66 -12.36
N TYR A 191 9.07 -11.52 -12.42
CA TYR A 191 8.33 -11.62 -13.69
C TYR A 191 8.59 -10.42 -14.59
N LEU A 192 8.74 -9.22 -14.01
CA LEU A 192 9.09 -8.00 -14.75
C LEU A 192 10.51 -8.12 -15.32
N VAL A 193 11.49 -8.54 -14.51
CA VAL A 193 12.89 -8.72 -14.95
C VAL A 193 12.98 -9.75 -16.08
N GLN A 194 12.34 -10.91 -15.93
CA GLN A 194 12.34 -11.95 -16.95
C GLN A 194 11.66 -11.50 -18.25
N ALA A 195 10.49 -10.84 -18.16
CA ALA A 195 9.79 -10.33 -19.33
C ALA A 195 10.62 -9.28 -20.07
N ALA A 196 11.23 -8.35 -19.35
CA ALA A 196 12.09 -7.32 -19.94
C ALA A 196 13.35 -7.89 -20.59
N SER A 197 13.94 -8.93 -20.01
CA SER A 197 15.11 -9.60 -20.58
C SER A 197 14.78 -10.27 -21.93
N ALA A 198 13.55 -10.78 -22.09
CA ALA A 198 13.08 -11.41 -23.33
C ALA A 198 12.74 -10.39 -24.44
N LEU A 199 12.59 -9.11 -24.13
CA LEU A 199 12.14 -8.08 -25.09
C LEU A 199 13.29 -7.12 -25.46
N PRO A 200 13.86 -7.20 -26.69
CA PRO A 200 14.94 -6.31 -27.11
C PRO A 200 14.56 -4.82 -27.09
N GLN A 201 13.29 -4.49 -27.35
CA GLN A 201 12.77 -3.12 -27.36
C GLN A 201 12.69 -2.48 -25.96
N VAL A 202 12.71 -3.25 -24.88
CA VAL A 202 12.82 -2.72 -23.51
C VAL A 202 14.29 -2.38 -23.27
N LYS A 203 14.58 -1.09 -23.13
CA LYS A 203 15.93 -0.59 -22.89
C LYS A 203 16.30 -0.65 -21.42
N GLN A 204 15.42 -0.18 -20.56
CA GLN A 204 15.64 -0.09 -19.12
C GLN A 204 14.39 -0.49 -18.32
N VAL A 205 14.63 -1.07 -17.17
CA VAL A 205 13.63 -1.30 -16.11
C VAL A 205 14.13 -0.60 -14.86
N VAL A 206 13.31 0.27 -14.30
CA VAL A 206 13.62 0.94 -13.03
C VAL A 206 12.75 0.35 -11.94
N ILE A 207 13.40 -0.18 -10.91
CA ILE A 207 12.71 -0.71 -9.72
C ILE A 207 13.05 0.19 -8.53
N ALA A 208 12.05 0.96 -8.09
CA ALA A 208 12.17 1.87 -6.96
C ALA A 208 11.62 1.22 -5.68
N GLY A 209 12.50 0.95 -4.74
CA GLY A 209 12.17 0.34 -3.46
C GLY A 209 13.35 -0.35 -2.82
N ASN A 210 13.16 -0.81 -1.57
CA ASN A 210 14.22 -1.48 -0.83
C ASN A 210 13.69 -2.80 -0.21
N SER A 211 14.60 -3.69 0.13
CA SER A 211 14.31 -4.85 0.97
C SER A 211 14.20 -4.42 2.43
N ASP A 212 13.26 -5.01 3.18
CA ASP A 212 13.05 -4.67 4.61
C ASP A 212 14.26 -5.10 5.49
N HIS A 213 14.58 -6.39 5.49
CA HIS A 213 15.66 -6.98 6.32
C HIS A 213 16.34 -8.16 5.63
N ASP A 214 15.75 -8.70 4.58
CA ASP A 214 16.24 -9.86 3.85
C ASP A 214 16.58 -9.43 2.42
N THR A 215 17.87 -9.49 2.09
CA THR A 215 18.38 -9.11 0.77
C THR A 215 18.36 -10.27 -0.23
N THR A 216 17.99 -11.46 0.18
CA THR A 216 18.00 -12.66 -0.67
C THR A 216 17.21 -12.46 -1.95
N TYR A 217 16.00 -11.87 -1.85
CA TYR A 217 15.18 -11.60 -3.02
C TYR A 217 15.81 -10.53 -3.94
N TYR A 218 16.46 -9.52 -3.38
CA TYR A 218 17.20 -8.53 -4.16
C TYR A 218 18.35 -9.16 -4.96
N GLU A 219 19.13 -10.02 -4.34
CA GLU A 219 20.22 -10.73 -5.05
C GLU A 219 19.66 -11.67 -6.13
N GLN A 220 18.56 -12.37 -5.86
CA GLN A 220 17.86 -13.16 -6.89
C GLN A 220 17.43 -12.32 -8.10
N LEU A 221 16.91 -11.10 -7.88
CA LEU A 221 16.53 -10.21 -8.98
C LEU A 221 17.73 -9.78 -9.82
N LYS A 222 18.88 -9.54 -9.18
CA LYS A 222 20.13 -9.20 -9.89
C LYS A 222 20.62 -10.37 -10.75
N ASP A 223 20.58 -11.59 -10.21
CA ASP A 223 20.99 -12.79 -10.94
C ASP A 223 20.07 -13.08 -12.13
N LEU A 224 18.79 -12.72 -12.04
CA LEU A 224 17.82 -12.85 -13.14
C LEU A 224 18.02 -11.80 -14.24
N ASP A 225 18.66 -10.67 -13.97
CA ASP A 225 18.90 -9.61 -14.94
C ASP A 225 20.10 -9.92 -15.86
N THR A 226 19.99 -10.99 -16.62
CA THR A 226 21.03 -11.43 -17.55
C THR A 226 21.27 -10.45 -18.72
N ALA A 227 20.31 -9.58 -18.99
CA ALA A 227 20.39 -8.56 -20.02
C ALA A 227 20.93 -7.20 -19.50
N HIS A 228 21.21 -7.09 -18.21
CA HIS A 228 21.70 -5.88 -17.54
C HIS A 228 20.84 -4.63 -17.80
N LYS A 229 19.53 -4.79 -17.79
CA LYS A 229 18.55 -3.73 -18.07
C LYS A 229 17.98 -3.09 -16.81
N VAL A 230 18.16 -3.71 -15.62
CA VAL A 230 17.50 -3.31 -14.39
C VAL A 230 18.32 -2.33 -13.57
N ILE A 231 17.72 -1.19 -13.25
CA ILE A 231 18.28 -0.17 -12.34
C ILE A 231 17.48 -0.19 -11.05
N PHE A 232 18.15 -0.52 -9.95
CA PHE A 232 17.57 -0.47 -8.60
C PHE A 232 17.92 0.87 -7.96
N THR A 233 16.93 1.73 -7.72
CA THR A 233 17.17 3.05 -7.14
C THR A 233 17.13 3.08 -5.61
N GLY A 234 16.83 1.94 -4.98
CA GLY A 234 16.64 1.88 -3.54
C GLY A 234 15.36 2.57 -3.07
N TYR A 235 15.29 2.90 -1.78
CA TYR A 235 14.14 3.59 -1.21
C TYR A 235 14.07 5.03 -1.71
N THR A 236 13.17 5.29 -2.63
CA THR A 236 13.00 6.56 -3.34
C THR A 236 11.67 7.19 -2.93
N THR A 237 11.67 8.48 -2.60
CA THR A 237 10.50 9.25 -2.15
C THR A 237 10.57 10.71 -2.58
N GLY A 238 9.50 11.47 -2.34
CA GLY A 238 9.47 12.91 -2.61
C GLY A 238 9.71 13.25 -4.07
N GLU A 239 10.58 14.24 -4.33
CA GLU A 239 10.84 14.74 -5.68
C GLU A 239 11.51 13.69 -6.58
N ASP A 240 12.40 12.86 -6.02
CA ASP A 240 13.08 11.80 -6.76
C ASP A 240 12.06 10.76 -7.30
N LEU A 241 11.12 10.34 -6.48
CA LEU A 241 10.04 9.44 -6.91
C LEU A 241 9.09 10.12 -7.90
N ARG A 242 8.84 11.42 -7.71
CA ARG A 242 8.04 12.23 -8.64
C ARG A 242 8.68 12.28 -10.03
N GLN A 243 10.02 12.43 -10.13
CA GLN A 243 10.74 12.34 -11.38
C GLN A 243 10.57 10.98 -12.04
N LEU A 244 10.71 9.88 -11.28
CA LEU A 244 10.50 8.53 -11.81
C LEU A 244 9.10 8.32 -12.39
N TYR A 245 8.04 8.75 -11.72
CA TYR A 245 6.69 8.67 -12.30
C TYR A 245 6.49 9.63 -13.46
N SER A 246 7.10 10.81 -13.44
CA SER A 246 6.90 11.83 -14.50
C SER A 246 7.46 11.42 -15.84
N HIS A 247 8.54 10.66 -15.83
CA HIS A 247 9.33 10.34 -17.01
C HIS A 247 9.31 8.85 -17.41
N ALA A 248 8.56 8.02 -16.70
CA ALA A 248 8.42 6.61 -17.10
C ALA A 248 7.63 6.48 -18.41
N ARG A 249 8.01 5.52 -19.24
CA ARG A 249 7.25 5.13 -20.43
C ARG A 249 5.97 4.40 -20.05
N MET A 250 6.06 3.51 -19.06
CA MET A 250 4.97 2.66 -18.61
C MET A 250 5.21 2.21 -17.17
N PHE A 251 4.13 2.04 -16.42
CA PHE A 251 4.17 1.45 -15.09
C PHE A 251 3.75 -0.01 -15.14
N VAL A 252 4.50 -0.89 -14.47
CA VAL A 252 4.18 -2.32 -14.39
C VAL A 252 3.91 -2.72 -12.93
N LEU A 253 2.70 -3.22 -12.67
CA LEU A 253 2.34 -3.86 -11.40
C LEU A 253 2.45 -5.36 -11.54
N SER A 254 3.58 -5.95 -11.17
CA SER A 254 3.82 -7.39 -11.26
C SER A 254 3.42 -8.18 -10.01
N SER A 255 2.78 -7.53 -9.04
CA SER A 255 2.45 -8.11 -7.74
C SER A 255 1.58 -9.37 -7.84
N VAL A 256 1.85 -10.36 -6.98
CA VAL A 256 1.05 -11.58 -6.86
C VAL A 256 -0.04 -11.49 -5.78
N VAL A 257 0.13 -10.58 -4.82
CA VAL A 257 -0.84 -10.31 -3.76
C VAL A 257 -0.79 -8.84 -3.37
N GLU A 258 -1.96 -8.22 -3.34
CA GLU A 258 -2.15 -6.84 -2.88
C GLU A 258 -3.43 -6.69 -2.06
N GLY A 259 -3.42 -5.73 -1.13
CA GLY A 259 -4.65 -5.25 -0.52
C GLY A 259 -5.34 -4.24 -1.44
N PHE A 260 -4.76 -3.05 -1.54
CA PHE A 260 -5.05 -2.03 -2.54
C PHE A 260 -3.71 -1.40 -2.94
N PRO A 261 -3.24 -1.58 -4.19
CA PRO A 261 -1.92 -1.12 -4.60
C PRO A 261 -1.90 0.41 -4.80
N LEU A 262 -1.44 1.16 -3.79
CA LEU A 262 -1.32 2.62 -3.87
C LEU A 262 -0.46 3.07 -5.03
N VAL A 263 0.64 2.36 -5.30
CA VAL A 263 1.57 2.66 -6.40
C VAL A 263 0.89 2.62 -7.78
N MET A 264 -0.19 1.83 -7.92
CA MET A 264 -1.01 1.81 -9.13
C MET A 264 -1.82 3.10 -9.26
N LEU A 265 -2.46 3.57 -8.18
CA LEU A 265 -3.14 4.87 -8.18
C LEU A 265 -2.15 6.02 -8.40
N GLU A 266 -0.95 5.94 -7.83
CA GLU A 266 0.12 6.91 -8.07
C GLU A 266 0.45 6.96 -9.57
N ALA A 267 0.74 5.84 -10.21
CA ALA A 267 1.02 5.78 -11.64
C ALA A 267 -0.15 6.34 -12.50
N MET A 268 -1.38 6.01 -12.13
CA MET A 268 -2.59 6.56 -12.79
C MET A 268 -2.68 8.07 -12.64
N SER A 269 -2.30 8.64 -11.50
CA SER A 269 -2.34 10.09 -11.26
C SER A 269 -1.32 10.86 -12.11
N TYR A 270 -0.23 10.20 -12.51
CA TYR A 270 0.71 10.73 -13.51
C TYR A 270 0.28 10.45 -14.96
N GLY A 271 -0.86 9.80 -15.18
CA GLY A 271 -1.34 9.46 -16.52
C GLY A 271 -0.44 8.46 -17.24
N LEU A 272 0.26 7.58 -16.50
CA LEU A 272 1.10 6.56 -17.10
C LEU A 272 0.25 5.42 -17.71
N PRO A 273 0.65 4.87 -18.86
CA PRO A 273 0.14 3.57 -19.29
C PRO A 273 0.45 2.53 -18.22
N LEU A 274 -0.53 1.66 -17.90
CA LEU A 274 -0.34 0.58 -16.95
C LEU A 274 -0.38 -0.78 -17.63
N VAL A 275 0.47 -1.70 -17.15
CA VAL A 275 0.33 -3.14 -17.35
C VAL A 275 0.35 -3.78 -15.97
N VAL A 276 -0.66 -4.59 -15.66
CA VAL A 276 -0.88 -5.10 -14.30
C VAL A 276 -1.13 -6.59 -14.29
N SER A 277 -0.67 -7.27 -13.24
CA SER A 277 -1.00 -8.67 -13.01
C SER A 277 -2.50 -8.85 -12.79
N ASP A 278 -3.07 -9.92 -13.33
CA ASP A 278 -4.47 -10.29 -13.15
C ASP A 278 -4.70 -10.88 -11.76
N ILE A 279 -4.87 -9.97 -10.79
CA ILE A 279 -5.21 -10.29 -9.40
C ILE A 279 -6.44 -9.47 -8.97
N PRO A 280 -7.23 -9.93 -7.99
CA PRO A 280 -8.43 -9.21 -7.56
C PRO A 280 -8.18 -7.73 -7.22
N ALA A 281 -7.01 -7.40 -6.66
CA ALA A 281 -6.68 -6.02 -6.29
C ALA A 281 -6.49 -5.09 -7.51
N SER A 282 -6.04 -5.61 -8.64
CA SER A 282 -5.88 -4.82 -9.87
C SER A 282 -7.22 -4.46 -10.51
N HIS A 283 -8.28 -5.23 -10.23
CA HIS A 283 -9.65 -4.94 -10.67
C HIS A 283 -10.42 -3.98 -9.75
N LEU A 284 -9.76 -3.39 -8.75
CA LEU A 284 -10.35 -2.32 -7.94
C LEU A 284 -10.48 -1.01 -8.71
N VAL A 285 -9.70 -0.86 -9.77
CA VAL A 285 -9.82 0.19 -10.78
C VAL A 285 -10.16 -0.42 -12.14
N GLU A 286 -10.82 0.34 -12.99
CA GLU A 286 -11.19 -0.13 -14.32
C GLU A 286 -10.04 0.15 -15.30
N LEU A 287 -9.47 -0.92 -15.86
CA LEU A 287 -8.50 -0.89 -16.94
C LEU A 287 -9.01 -1.69 -18.13
N PRO A 288 -8.60 -1.38 -19.36
CA PRO A 288 -8.86 -2.23 -20.53
C PRO A 288 -8.35 -3.65 -20.31
N HIS A 289 -9.09 -4.67 -20.82
CA HIS A 289 -8.74 -6.08 -20.60
C HIS A 289 -7.34 -6.46 -21.10
N ASP A 290 -6.87 -5.82 -22.15
CA ASP A 290 -5.56 -6.06 -22.74
C ASP A 290 -4.38 -5.45 -21.94
N ARG A 291 -4.67 -4.82 -20.79
CA ARG A 291 -3.66 -4.33 -19.83
C ARG A 291 -3.34 -5.33 -18.73
N TYR A 292 -4.07 -6.44 -18.68
CA TYR A 292 -3.86 -7.47 -17.68
C TYR A 292 -3.01 -8.60 -18.27
N PHE A 293 -2.04 -9.08 -17.50
CA PHE A 293 -1.29 -10.28 -17.81
C PHE A 293 -1.54 -11.36 -16.75
N GLU A 294 -1.41 -12.61 -17.11
CA GLU A 294 -1.59 -13.75 -16.22
C GLU A 294 -0.61 -13.68 -15.04
N CYS A 295 -1.14 -13.67 -13.82
CA CYS A 295 -0.34 -13.58 -12.60
C CYS A 295 0.72 -14.68 -12.53
N ARG A 296 1.96 -14.32 -12.16
CA ARG A 296 3.12 -15.23 -12.11
C ARG A 296 3.57 -15.78 -13.46
N ASN A 297 3.26 -15.11 -14.54
CA ASN A 297 3.63 -15.53 -15.91
C ASN A 297 4.42 -14.41 -16.62
N ALA A 298 5.75 -14.56 -16.66
CA ALA A 298 6.63 -13.60 -17.33
C ALA A 298 6.42 -13.56 -18.84
N GLN A 299 6.05 -14.70 -19.47
CA GLN A 299 5.79 -14.75 -20.89
C GLN A 299 4.50 -14.00 -21.25
N SER A 300 3.44 -14.17 -20.45
CA SER A 300 2.20 -13.38 -20.59
C SER A 300 2.49 -11.90 -20.43
N LEU A 301 3.30 -11.51 -19.43
CA LEU A 301 3.73 -10.11 -19.25
C LEU A 301 4.48 -9.61 -20.49
N ALA A 302 5.42 -10.38 -21.03
CA ALA A 302 6.17 -10.00 -22.22
C ALA A 302 5.25 -9.75 -23.42
N GLN A 303 4.26 -10.60 -23.68
CA GLN A 303 3.28 -10.43 -24.75
C GLN A 303 2.47 -9.13 -24.60
N VAL A 304 2.01 -8.81 -23.38
CA VAL A 304 1.27 -7.58 -23.11
C VAL A 304 2.16 -6.36 -23.28
N LEU A 305 3.40 -6.41 -22.78
CA LEU A 305 4.38 -5.33 -22.94
C LEU A 305 4.70 -5.11 -24.43
N GLU A 306 4.97 -6.15 -25.20
CA GLU A 306 5.29 -6.07 -26.63
C GLU A 306 4.19 -5.34 -27.41
N LYS A 307 2.93 -5.71 -27.15
CA LYS A 307 1.77 -5.06 -27.76
C LYS A 307 1.73 -3.56 -27.48
N HIS A 308 1.93 -3.14 -26.23
CA HIS A 308 1.73 -1.76 -25.81
C HIS A 308 2.97 -0.87 -25.87
N LEU A 309 4.16 -1.45 -26.06
CA LEU A 309 5.37 -0.69 -26.32
C LEU A 309 5.48 -0.20 -27.77
N ALA A 310 4.74 -0.84 -28.68
CA ALA A 310 4.66 -0.40 -30.08
C ALA A 310 3.84 0.89 -30.26
N ASP A 311 2.93 1.18 -29.32
CA ASP A 311 2.14 2.42 -29.35
C ASP A 311 2.98 3.61 -28.90
N ASP A 312 2.91 4.74 -29.62
CA ASP A 312 3.39 6.03 -29.09
C ASP A 312 2.60 6.34 -27.82
N ALA A 313 3.28 6.34 -26.68
CA ALA A 313 2.65 6.31 -25.36
C ALA A 313 1.78 7.56 -25.13
N PRO A 314 0.46 7.50 -25.33
CA PRO A 314 -0.41 8.60 -24.99
C PRO A 314 -0.49 8.73 -23.46
N SER A 315 -0.61 9.96 -22.95
CA SER A 315 -0.99 10.14 -21.56
C SER A 315 -2.42 9.64 -21.39
N TYR A 316 -2.61 8.74 -20.43
CA TYR A 316 -3.92 8.21 -20.12
C TYR A 316 -4.64 9.13 -19.13
N GLN A 317 -5.93 9.37 -19.35
CA GLN A 317 -6.78 10.05 -18.39
C GLN A 317 -7.61 9.00 -17.63
N TYR A 318 -7.31 8.86 -16.35
CA TYR A 318 -8.02 7.96 -15.46
C TYR A 318 -9.06 8.71 -14.62
N ARG A 319 -10.18 8.06 -14.32
CA ARG A 319 -11.19 8.60 -13.40
C ARG A 319 -10.74 8.39 -11.97
N LEU A 320 -10.16 9.43 -11.36
CA LEU A 320 -9.60 9.39 -10.01
C LEU A 320 -10.39 10.19 -8.97
N ASP A 321 -11.55 10.76 -9.34
CA ASP A 321 -12.33 11.64 -8.46
C ASP A 321 -12.77 10.95 -7.17
N ASP A 322 -13.04 9.65 -7.22
CA ASP A 322 -13.42 8.85 -6.05
C ASP A 322 -12.25 8.47 -5.12
N TYR A 323 -11.01 8.75 -5.52
CA TYR A 323 -9.80 8.32 -4.81
C TYR A 323 -9.04 9.48 -4.14
N HIS A 324 -9.63 10.67 -3.99
CA HIS A 324 -8.96 11.78 -3.30
C HIS A 324 -9.05 11.64 -1.79
N TRP A 325 -7.92 11.84 -1.08
CA TRP A 325 -7.84 11.70 0.38
C TRP A 325 -8.89 12.50 1.14
N PRO A 326 -9.25 13.75 0.79
CA PRO A 326 -10.33 14.46 1.47
C PRO A 326 -11.67 13.73 1.42
N LEU A 327 -12.04 13.16 0.27
CA LEU A 327 -13.27 12.39 0.11
C LEU A 327 -13.20 11.06 0.88
N ILE A 328 -12.06 10.38 0.84
CA ILE A 328 -11.82 9.15 1.61
C ILE A 328 -11.91 9.42 3.12
N ALA A 329 -11.37 10.55 3.58
CA ALA A 329 -11.46 10.98 4.98
C ALA A 329 -12.91 11.23 5.39
N GLN A 330 -13.67 11.98 4.61
CA GLN A 330 -15.10 12.23 4.84
C GLN A 330 -15.90 10.93 4.92
N ARG A 331 -15.70 10.01 3.96
CA ARG A 331 -16.36 8.69 3.95
C ARG A 331 -15.98 7.86 5.18
N THR A 332 -14.71 7.93 5.60
CA THR A 332 -14.21 7.22 6.79
C THR A 332 -14.79 7.80 8.08
N GLU A 333 -14.83 9.13 8.20
CA GLU A 333 -15.41 9.82 9.35
C GLU A 333 -16.90 9.47 9.51
N ALA A 334 -17.66 9.39 8.42
CA ALA A 334 -19.07 9.01 8.42
C ALA A 334 -19.32 7.61 9.02
N VAL A 335 -18.36 6.68 8.95
CA VAL A 335 -18.49 5.35 9.57
C VAL A 335 -18.48 5.40 11.09
N PHE A 336 -17.84 6.43 11.68
CA PHE A 336 -17.86 6.62 13.13
C PHE A 336 -19.21 7.11 13.65
N ASN A 337 -20.06 7.66 12.81
CA ASN A 337 -21.37 8.16 13.18
C ASN A 337 -22.49 7.12 13.01
N GLN A 338 -22.19 5.96 12.42
CA GLN A 338 -23.11 4.82 12.24
C GLN A 338 -23.06 3.87 13.46
#